data_adaef8242e5406afae28758904d6df16
#
_entry.id   adaef8242e5406afae28758904d6df16
#
_cell.length_a   1.000
_cell.length_b   1.000
_cell.length_c   1.000
_cell.angle_alpha   90.00
_cell.angle_beta   90.00
_cell.angle_gamma   90.00
#
_symmetry.space_group_name_H-M   'P 1'
#
loop_
_entity.id
_entity.type
_entity.pdbx_description
1 polymer ?
#
loop_
_entity_poly.entity_id
_entity_poly.type
_entity_poly.pdbx_seq_one_letter_code
_entity_poly.pdbx_strand_id
1 'polypeptide(L)'
;DDAVLDGWASQYGLENLSAEKFRPYLDGVADQLQIHINEAHEINACAHKVIQGCEKMQFSWKPAQRNVKQCALTGHCLAGCPSDRKMSSLVTHLPWAAAHGARIFSDTEVVRVLTRDGRARGVEARITDPDSGAHVADMQVDADMVVLAAGAIHTPLIMQRSQIEDRSGQLGRNLSIQPFTQVLGKFKEPLYGFRGALVGVQVDEFTRTDGFTIFSGLAEPESLLAQGDMKAGKAHIDFMKNYKYYAGVNAFSTDQGRGYVEWSGDAYSGDKTIHWNPNREEFNNMKASAALAARIFFSGGAEKVYMPTFQNLEVDSVFALDETLDKVDFGLKGMYTFRANSFSPHGTCRMGADPYQAVVAPTGQVY
;
A
#
# COMPACT_ATOMS: atom_id res chain seq x y z
N ASP A 1 0.58 15.53 -1.48
CA ASP A 1 0.17 16.70 -0.69
C ASP A 1 1.36 17.64 -0.55
N ASP A 2 1.20 18.92 -0.88
CA ASP A 2 2.25 19.94 -0.84
C ASP A 2 2.80 20.12 0.58
N ALA A 3 1.92 20.05 1.58
CA ALA A 3 2.33 20.16 2.98
C ALA A 3 3.31 19.05 3.42
N VAL A 4 3.22 17.86 2.83
CA VAL A 4 4.17 16.76 3.09
C VAL A 4 5.53 17.07 2.47
N LEU A 5 5.55 17.54 1.22
CA LEU A 5 6.80 17.90 0.53
C LEU A 5 7.51 19.07 1.23
N ASP A 6 6.78 20.10 1.60
CA ASP A 6 7.33 21.24 2.34
C ASP A 6 7.77 20.86 3.76
N GLY A 7 7.06 19.91 4.39
CA GLY A 7 7.49 19.28 5.64
C GLY A 7 8.84 18.57 5.50
N TRP A 8 9.03 17.78 4.43
CA TRP A 8 10.32 17.13 4.18
C TRP A 8 11.44 18.13 3.92
N ALA A 9 11.15 19.18 3.13
CA ALA A 9 12.12 20.24 2.86
C ALA A 9 12.59 20.93 4.15
N SER A 10 11.65 21.29 5.03
CA SER A 10 11.95 22.01 6.27
C SER A 10 12.55 21.13 7.38
N GLN A 11 12.03 19.91 7.57
CA GLN A 11 12.44 19.04 8.70
C GLN A 11 13.74 18.27 8.43
N TYR A 12 13.96 17.86 7.15
CA TYR A 12 15.09 17.01 6.79
C TYR A 12 16.10 17.67 5.85
N GLY A 13 15.94 18.98 5.58
CA GLY A 13 16.82 19.72 4.65
C GLY A 13 16.72 19.27 3.20
N LEU A 14 15.55 18.77 2.77
CA LEU A 14 15.30 18.27 1.41
C LEU A 14 14.74 19.38 0.51
N GLU A 15 15.44 20.49 0.42
CA GLU A 15 14.98 21.70 -0.31
C GLU A 15 14.62 21.43 -1.77
N ASN A 16 15.28 20.45 -2.41
CA ASN A 16 14.97 20.06 -3.80
C ASN A 16 13.65 19.30 -3.93
N LEU A 17 13.09 18.82 -2.82
CA LEU A 17 11.82 18.11 -2.77
C LEU A 17 10.68 18.99 -2.22
N SER A 18 10.87 20.31 -2.07
CA SER A 18 9.78 21.23 -1.77
C SER A 18 8.68 21.14 -2.83
N ALA A 19 7.44 21.44 -2.47
CA ALA A 19 6.31 21.36 -3.38
C ALA A 19 6.56 22.14 -4.68
N GLU A 20 7.09 23.35 -4.57
CA GLU A 20 7.41 24.21 -5.74
C GLU A 20 8.41 23.54 -6.69
N LYS A 21 9.52 23.01 -6.17
CA LYS A 21 10.60 22.45 -6.99
C LYS A 21 10.28 21.06 -7.55
N PHE A 22 9.50 20.25 -6.80
CA PHE A 22 9.23 18.89 -7.16
C PHE A 22 7.96 18.70 -8.02
N ARG A 23 7.03 19.66 -7.98
CA ARG A 23 5.77 19.62 -8.73
C ARG A 23 5.95 19.35 -10.23
N PRO A 24 6.87 19.99 -10.98
CA PRO A 24 7.02 19.73 -12.40
C PRO A 24 7.37 18.28 -12.73
N TYR A 25 8.13 17.61 -11.86
CA TYR A 25 8.47 16.18 -12.03
C TYR A 25 7.27 15.28 -11.76
N LEU A 26 6.46 15.61 -10.73
CA LEU A 26 5.23 14.88 -10.43
C LEU A 26 4.23 15.00 -11.58
N ASP A 27 4.06 16.19 -12.13
CA ASP A 27 3.16 16.45 -13.26
C ASP A 27 3.63 15.69 -14.51
N GLY A 28 4.94 15.71 -14.81
CA GLY A 28 5.52 14.93 -15.89
C GLY A 28 5.29 13.42 -15.76
N VAL A 29 5.42 12.88 -14.55
CA VAL A 29 5.11 11.45 -14.29
C VAL A 29 3.61 11.18 -14.37
N ALA A 30 2.78 12.11 -13.89
CA ALA A 30 1.32 11.99 -13.99
C ALA A 30 0.86 11.90 -15.45
N ASP A 31 1.43 12.72 -16.33
CA ASP A 31 1.16 12.68 -17.78
C ASP A 31 1.61 11.34 -18.40
N GLN A 32 2.82 10.88 -18.08
CA GLN A 32 3.34 9.60 -18.57
C GLN A 32 2.47 8.41 -18.16
N LEU A 33 1.97 8.43 -16.93
CA LEU A 33 1.11 7.38 -16.37
C LEU A 33 -0.38 7.61 -16.64
N GLN A 34 -0.75 8.63 -17.41
CA GLN A 34 -2.14 8.96 -17.75
C GLN A 34 -3.02 9.07 -16.49
N ILE A 35 -2.51 9.76 -15.45
CA ILE A 35 -3.30 9.97 -14.24
C ILE A 35 -4.46 10.92 -14.55
N HIS A 36 -5.68 10.47 -14.28
CA HIS A 36 -6.89 11.28 -14.46
C HIS A 36 -7.86 11.08 -13.30
N ILE A 37 -8.78 12.02 -13.15
CA ILE A 37 -9.90 11.93 -12.24
C ILE A 37 -10.96 11.03 -12.87
N ASN A 38 -11.51 10.08 -12.10
CA ASN A 38 -12.56 9.18 -12.60
C ASN A 38 -13.74 9.96 -13.18
N GLU A 39 -14.15 9.54 -14.35
CA GLU A 39 -15.38 10.02 -14.97
C GLU A 39 -16.61 9.30 -14.39
N ALA A 40 -17.80 9.86 -14.57
CA ALA A 40 -19.03 9.32 -14.00
C ALA A 40 -19.30 7.84 -14.39
N HIS A 41 -18.95 7.43 -15.59
CA HIS A 41 -19.12 6.05 -16.06
C HIS A 41 -18.14 5.05 -15.45
N GLU A 42 -17.04 5.53 -14.85
CA GLU A 42 -16.05 4.71 -14.16
C GLU A 42 -16.43 4.47 -12.68
N ILE A 43 -17.35 5.27 -12.13
CA ILE A 43 -17.84 5.13 -10.76
C ILE A 43 -18.85 4.00 -10.71
N ASN A 44 -18.48 2.89 -10.09
CA ASN A 44 -19.29 1.68 -10.04
C ASN A 44 -20.38 1.71 -8.95
N ALA A 45 -21.25 0.71 -8.93
CA ALA A 45 -22.34 0.62 -7.95
C ALA A 45 -21.85 0.57 -6.49
N CYS A 46 -20.69 -0.04 -6.23
CA CYS A 46 -20.11 -0.05 -4.89
C CYS A 46 -19.72 1.36 -4.42
N ALA A 47 -19.09 2.13 -5.30
CA ALA A 47 -18.72 3.52 -5.02
C ALA A 47 -19.97 4.40 -4.83
N HIS A 48 -21.05 4.17 -5.58
CA HIS A 48 -22.32 4.86 -5.37
C HIS A 48 -22.92 4.60 -3.99
N LYS A 49 -22.67 3.44 -3.36
CA LYS A 49 -23.09 3.20 -1.97
C LYS A 49 -22.33 4.07 -0.96
N VAL A 50 -21.05 4.31 -1.22
CA VAL A 50 -20.24 5.26 -0.43
C VAL A 50 -20.76 6.69 -0.63
N ILE A 51 -21.02 7.11 -1.87
CA ILE A 51 -21.59 8.42 -2.19
C ILE A 51 -22.92 8.63 -1.43
N GLN A 52 -23.86 7.70 -1.58
CA GLN A 52 -25.16 7.77 -0.91
C GLN A 52 -25.04 7.89 0.62
N GLY A 53 -24.08 7.14 1.20
CA GLY A 53 -23.80 7.22 2.62
C GLY A 53 -23.25 8.59 3.05
N CYS A 54 -22.27 9.09 2.31
CA CYS A 54 -21.66 10.40 2.57
C CYS A 54 -22.69 11.53 2.43
N GLU A 55 -23.49 11.54 1.36
CA GLU A 55 -24.52 12.56 1.15
C GLU A 55 -25.54 12.61 2.30
N LYS A 56 -26.00 11.46 2.79
CA LYS A 56 -26.92 11.40 3.93
C LYS A 56 -26.27 11.85 5.24
N MET A 57 -24.96 11.64 5.38
CA MET A 57 -24.19 12.07 6.55
C MET A 57 -23.60 13.48 6.40
N GLN A 58 -23.82 14.13 5.26
CA GLN A 58 -23.29 15.45 4.92
C GLN A 58 -21.75 15.50 4.90
N PHE A 59 -21.10 14.40 4.52
CA PHE A 59 -19.67 14.33 4.32
C PHE A 59 -19.30 14.66 2.87
N SER A 60 -18.18 15.36 2.70
CA SER A 60 -17.63 15.63 1.37
C SER A 60 -17.00 14.36 0.77
N TRP A 61 -17.15 14.21 -0.52
CA TRP A 61 -16.51 13.15 -1.30
C TRP A 61 -16.08 13.70 -2.66
N LYS A 62 -15.13 13.02 -3.29
CA LYS A 62 -14.68 13.37 -4.64
C LYS A 62 -14.34 12.12 -5.45
N PRO A 63 -14.43 12.17 -6.79
CA PRO A 63 -13.92 11.11 -7.64
C PRO A 63 -12.42 10.88 -7.38
N ALA A 64 -12.00 9.61 -7.34
CA ALA A 64 -10.61 9.25 -7.12
C ALA A 64 -9.78 9.45 -8.39
N GLN A 65 -8.47 9.68 -8.22
CA GLN A 65 -7.51 9.71 -9.32
C GLN A 65 -6.91 8.32 -9.53
N ARG A 66 -6.67 7.95 -10.80
CA ARG A 66 -6.08 6.67 -11.17
C ARG A 66 -5.15 6.81 -12.38
N ASN A 67 -4.12 5.97 -12.41
CA ASN A 67 -3.19 5.83 -13.53
C ASN A 67 -3.71 4.80 -14.54
N VAL A 68 -4.68 5.17 -15.35
CA VAL A 68 -5.37 4.28 -16.28
C VAL A 68 -5.61 4.97 -17.62
N LYS A 69 -5.35 4.27 -18.71
CA LYS A 69 -5.65 4.72 -20.07
C LYS A 69 -6.93 4.06 -20.56
N GLN A 70 -8.06 4.79 -20.59
CA GLN A 70 -9.34 4.28 -21.09
C GLN A 70 -9.76 2.96 -20.41
N CYS A 71 -10.11 3.01 -19.14
CA CYS A 71 -10.44 1.84 -18.32
C CYS A 71 -11.49 0.94 -18.99
N ALA A 72 -11.21 -0.35 -19.13
CA ALA A 72 -12.15 -1.33 -19.68
C ALA A 72 -13.16 -1.85 -18.64
N LEU A 73 -13.15 -1.32 -17.41
CA LEU A 73 -14.08 -1.62 -16.31
C LEU A 73 -14.17 -3.11 -15.93
N THR A 74 -13.12 -3.86 -16.19
CA THR A 74 -13.11 -5.32 -15.93
C THR A 74 -13.04 -5.68 -14.45
N GLY A 75 -12.64 -4.76 -13.57
CA GLY A 75 -12.54 -4.99 -12.14
C GLY A 75 -11.31 -5.79 -11.67
N HIS A 76 -10.49 -6.35 -12.55
CA HIS A 76 -9.35 -7.20 -12.23
C HIS A 76 -8.04 -6.43 -11.97
N CYS A 77 -8.11 -5.26 -11.33
CA CYS A 77 -6.94 -4.40 -11.15
C CYS A 77 -5.87 -5.00 -10.22
N LEU A 78 -6.27 -5.78 -9.22
CA LEU A 78 -5.37 -6.42 -8.26
C LEU A 78 -4.76 -7.72 -8.81
N ALA A 79 -5.54 -8.52 -9.50
CA ALA A 79 -5.08 -9.76 -10.12
C ALA A 79 -4.28 -9.55 -11.43
N GLY A 80 -4.35 -8.34 -11.98
CA GLY A 80 -3.72 -7.97 -13.25
C GLY A 80 -4.75 -7.41 -14.24
N CYS A 81 -4.41 -6.32 -14.92
CA CYS A 81 -5.30 -5.71 -15.90
C CYS A 81 -5.24 -6.49 -17.23
N PRO A 82 -6.27 -7.26 -17.62
CA PRO A 82 -6.20 -8.13 -18.80
C PRO A 82 -6.18 -7.36 -20.12
N SER A 83 -6.42 -6.05 -20.08
CA SER A 83 -6.45 -5.17 -21.26
C SER A 83 -5.29 -4.16 -21.30
N ASP A 84 -4.31 -4.29 -20.42
CA ASP A 84 -3.14 -3.39 -20.29
C ASP A 84 -3.50 -1.90 -20.18
N ARG A 85 -4.67 -1.59 -19.61
CA ARG A 85 -5.13 -0.21 -19.40
C ARG A 85 -4.62 0.41 -18.11
N LYS A 86 -4.25 -0.40 -17.11
CA LYS A 86 -3.55 0.05 -15.90
C LYS A 86 -2.12 0.41 -16.27
N MET A 87 -1.79 1.69 -16.18
CA MET A 87 -0.48 2.24 -16.54
C MET A 87 0.56 1.94 -15.45
N SER A 88 0.82 0.65 -15.25
CA SER A 88 1.87 0.14 -14.36
C SER A 88 3.24 0.18 -15.05
N SER A 89 4.31 0.04 -14.30
CA SER A 89 5.67 -0.04 -14.86
C SER A 89 5.83 -1.15 -15.90
N LEU A 90 5.03 -2.23 -15.82
CA LEU A 90 5.03 -3.33 -16.78
C LEU A 90 4.68 -2.88 -18.20
N VAL A 91 3.75 -1.94 -18.35
CA VAL A 91 3.27 -1.46 -19.65
C VAL A 91 3.80 -0.06 -20.02
N THR A 92 4.61 0.54 -19.15
CA THR A 92 5.21 1.87 -19.34
C THR A 92 6.72 1.82 -19.24
N HIS A 93 7.29 2.05 -18.06
CA HIS A 93 8.72 2.26 -17.88
C HIS A 93 9.58 1.05 -18.26
N LEU A 94 9.14 -0.19 -18.02
CA LEU A 94 9.94 -1.38 -18.40
C LEU A 94 10.09 -1.53 -19.92
N PRO A 95 9.00 -1.50 -20.73
CA PRO A 95 9.14 -1.51 -22.19
C PRO A 95 9.95 -0.32 -22.73
N TRP A 96 9.77 0.87 -22.16
CA TRP A 96 10.54 2.05 -22.59
C TRP A 96 12.02 1.89 -22.28
N ALA A 97 12.36 1.42 -21.09
CA ALA A 97 13.76 1.14 -20.74
C ALA A 97 14.38 0.10 -21.68
N ALA A 98 13.67 -1.00 -21.96
CA ALA A 98 14.12 -2.04 -22.87
C ALA A 98 14.34 -1.50 -24.31
N ALA A 99 13.41 -0.64 -24.79
CA ALA A 99 13.56 0.03 -26.09
C ALA A 99 14.79 0.94 -26.17
N HIS A 100 15.29 1.42 -25.02
CA HIS A 100 16.53 2.21 -24.93
C HIS A 100 17.76 1.37 -24.53
N GLY A 101 17.69 0.05 -24.64
CA GLY A 101 18.83 -0.84 -24.45
C GLY A 101 19.02 -1.36 -23.03
N ALA A 102 18.12 -1.10 -22.11
CA ALA A 102 18.18 -1.72 -20.79
C ALA A 102 17.95 -3.23 -20.89
N ARG A 103 18.74 -4.00 -20.14
CA ARG A 103 18.57 -5.45 -20.02
C ARG A 103 17.91 -5.77 -18.72
N ILE A 104 16.85 -6.57 -18.75
CA ILE A 104 16.06 -6.99 -17.60
C ILE A 104 16.31 -8.47 -17.36
N PHE A 105 16.72 -8.83 -16.15
CA PHE A 105 16.96 -10.20 -15.73
C PHE A 105 15.88 -10.57 -14.68
N SER A 106 14.92 -11.42 -15.08
CA SER A 106 13.97 -12.01 -14.15
C SER A 106 14.63 -13.12 -13.32
N ASP A 107 13.97 -13.54 -12.26
CA ASP A 107 14.38 -14.67 -11.40
C ASP A 107 15.84 -14.56 -10.92
N THR A 108 16.29 -13.30 -10.76
CA THR A 108 17.67 -12.96 -10.42
C THR A 108 17.67 -12.07 -9.18
N GLU A 109 17.84 -12.66 -8.00
CA GLU A 109 17.86 -11.95 -6.72
C GLU A 109 19.24 -11.35 -6.46
N VAL A 110 19.32 -10.03 -6.33
CA VAL A 110 20.54 -9.36 -5.86
C VAL A 110 20.73 -9.66 -4.38
N VAL A 111 21.85 -10.32 -4.06
CA VAL A 111 22.23 -10.68 -2.69
C VAL A 111 22.91 -9.51 -2.00
N ARG A 112 23.91 -8.92 -2.64
CA ARG A 112 24.68 -7.80 -2.08
C ARG A 112 25.26 -6.88 -3.15
N VAL A 113 25.59 -5.68 -2.75
CA VAL A 113 26.40 -4.72 -3.51
C VAL A 113 27.87 -5.00 -3.25
N LEU A 114 28.66 -5.07 -4.30
CA LEU A 114 30.11 -5.16 -4.21
C LEU A 114 30.69 -3.76 -4.05
N THR A 115 31.49 -3.56 -3.01
CA THR A 115 32.13 -2.28 -2.71
C THR A 115 33.65 -2.40 -2.71
N ARG A 116 34.33 -1.34 -3.14
CA ARG A 116 35.77 -1.21 -3.05
C ARG A 116 36.13 0.25 -2.77
N ASP A 117 36.95 0.49 -1.75
CA ASP A 117 37.37 1.83 -1.34
C ASP A 117 36.17 2.78 -1.09
N GLY A 118 35.13 2.29 -0.42
CA GLY A 118 33.91 3.04 -0.11
C GLY A 118 33.02 3.35 -1.32
N ARG A 119 33.24 2.69 -2.47
CA ARG A 119 32.43 2.90 -3.69
C ARG A 119 31.83 1.59 -4.19
N ALA A 120 30.60 1.65 -4.68
CA ALA A 120 30.00 0.54 -5.39
C ALA A 120 30.80 0.19 -6.65
N ARG A 121 30.90 -1.10 -6.94
CA ARG A 121 31.57 -1.66 -8.13
C ARG A 121 30.71 -2.65 -8.89
N GLY A 122 29.56 -2.97 -8.37
CA GLY A 122 28.66 -3.93 -8.97
C GLY A 122 27.78 -4.62 -7.95
N VAL A 123 27.21 -5.73 -8.34
CA VAL A 123 26.34 -6.56 -7.48
C VAL A 123 26.65 -8.05 -7.66
N GLU A 124 26.40 -8.81 -6.61
CA GLU A 124 26.24 -10.27 -6.68
C GLU A 124 24.77 -10.62 -6.65
N ALA A 125 24.36 -11.57 -7.47
CA ALA A 125 23.01 -12.04 -7.58
C ALA A 125 22.95 -13.56 -7.69
N ARG A 126 21.81 -14.14 -7.33
CA ARG A 126 21.48 -15.56 -7.48
C ARG A 126 20.38 -15.71 -8.50
N ILE A 127 20.61 -16.58 -9.47
CA ILE A 127 19.59 -16.97 -10.44
C ILE A 127 18.86 -18.19 -9.89
N THR A 128 17.54 -18.14 -9.87
CA THR A 128 16.68 -19.21 -9.39
C THR A 128 15.81 -19.75 -10.52
N ASP A 129 15.51 -21.02 -10.46
CA ASP A 129 14.53 -21.63 -11.36
C ASP A 129 13.13 -21.14 -10.99
N PRO A 130 12.34 -20.58 -11.93
CA PRO A 130 11.05 -19.96 -11.63
C PRO A 130 9.99 -20.95 -11.13
N ASP A 131 10.08 -22.23 -11.51
CA ASP A 131 9.08 -23.24 -11.16
C ASP A 131 9.35 -23.85 -9.78
N SER A 132 10.62 -24.16 -9.50
CA SER A 132 11.03 -24.84 -8.25
C SER A 132 11.59 -23.89 -7.19
N GLY A 133 11.99 -22.68 -7.55
CA GLY A 133 12.73 -21.76 -6.68
C GLY A 133 14.17 -22.23 -6.38
N ALA A 134 14.64 -23.31 -7.01
CA ALA A 134 15.97 -23.83 -6.76
C ALA A 134 17.06 -22.90 -7.30
N HIS A 135 18.19 -22.83 -6.59
CA HIS A 135 19.37 -22.11 -7.08
C HIS A 135 19.92 -22.77 -8.37
N VAL A 136 20.14 -21.96 -9.39
CA VAL A 136 20.66 -22.39 -10.69
C VAL A 136 22.12 -21.97 -10.88
N ALA A 137 22.41 -20.69 -10.62
CA ALA A 137 23.74 -20.12 -10.80
C ALA A 137 23.91 -18.83 -9.98
N ASP A 138 25.16 -18.46 -9.75
CA ASP A 138 25.51 -17.13 -9.26
C ASP A 138 25.89 -16.21 -10.43
N MET A 139 25.56 -14.94 -10.30
CA MET A 139 25.83 -13.92 -11.30
C MET A 139 26.51 -12.73 -10.63
N GLN A 140 27.57 -12.23 -11.24
CA GLN A 140 28.16 -10.95 -10.87
C GLN A 140 27.97 -9.95 -12.01
N VAL A 141 27.60 -8.73 -11.66
CA VAL A 141 27.52 -7.62 -12.60
C VAL A 141 28.44 -6.51 -12.10
N ASP A 142 29.41 -6.15 -12.90
CA ASP A 142 30.29 -5.00 -12.62
C ASP A 142 29.62 -3.73 -13.15
N ALA A 143 29.63 -2.67 -12.35
CA ALA A 143 29.00 -1.39 -12.67
C ALA A 143 29.69 -0.23 -11.94
N ASP A 144 29.77 0.92 -12.60
CA ASP A 144 30.29 2.15 -12.00
C ASP A 144 29.31 2.80 -11.04
N MET A 145 28.02 2.51 -11.22
CA MET A 145 26.93 3.00 -10.38
C MET A 145 25.92 1.88 -10.11
N VAL A 146 25.48 1.75 -8.88
CA VAL A 146 24.42 0.82 -8.47
C VAL A 146 23.25 1.63 -7.87
N VAL A 147 22.06 1.41 -8.41
CA VAL A 147 20.81 2.02 -7.89
C VAL A 147 19.99 0.96 -7.17
N LEU A 148 19.77 1.12 -5.90
CA LEU A 148 18.92 0.25 -5.09
C LEU A 148 17.47 0.76 -5.09
N ALA A 149 16.61 0.08 -5.82
CA ALA A 149 15.19 0.40 -5.98
C ALA A 149 14.28 -0.80 -5.62
N ALA A 150 14.69 -1.60 -4.63
CA ALA A 150 14.01 -2.83 -4.23
C ALA A 150 12.88 -2.59 -3.19
N GLY A 151 12.44 -1.35 -3.03
CA GLY A 151 11.38 -0.94 -2.10
C GLY A 151 11.85 -0.89 -0.64
N ALA A 152 10.95 -0.44 0.23
CA ALA A 152 11.27 -0.17 1.63
C ALA A 152 11.64 -1.42 2.45
N ILE A 153 11.33 -2.61 1.98
CA ILE A 153 11.68 -3.85 2.67
C ILE A 153 13.04 -4.36 2.20
N HIS A 154 13.25 -4.52 0.90
CA HIS A 154 14.43 -5.20 0.40
C HIS A 154 15.63 -4.26 0.19
N THR A 155 15.43 -2.98 -0.10
CA THR A 155 16.55 -2.02 -0.21
C THR A 155 17.42 -1.99 1.07
N PRO A 156 16.89 -1.76 2.29
CA PRO A 156 17.72 -1.80 3.48
C PRO A 156 18.31 -3.20 3.76
N LEU A 157 17.61 -4.27 3.44
CA LEU A 157 18.16 -5.64 3.59
C LEU A 157 19.36 -5.89 2.70
N ILE A 158 19.33 -5.43 1.44
CA ILE A 158 20.49 -5.52 0.54
C ILE A 158 21.66 -4.70 1.11
N MET A 159 21.42 -3.50 1.60
CA MET A 159 22.45 -2.66 2.22
C MET A 159 23.06 -3.31 3.47
N GLN A 160 22.25 -3.90 4.34
CA GLN A 160 22.71 -4.63 5.52
C GLN A 160 23.52 -5.88 5.15
N ARG A 161 23.04 -6.69 4.18
CA ARG A 161 23.80 -7.84 3.64
C ARG A 161 25.13 -7.42 3.02
N SER A 162 25.18 -6.22 2.45
CA SER A 162 26.39 -5.66 1.83
C SER A 162 27.35 -5.03 2.84
N GLN A 163 26.97 -4.99 4.14
CA GLN A 163 27.74 -4.34 5.22
C GLN A 163 28.09 -2.87 4.89
N ILE A 164 27.15 -2.18 4.24
CA ILE A 164 27.30 -0.75 3.96
C ILE A 164 27.23 0.00 5.29
N GLU A 165 28.23 0.85 5.55
CA GLU A 165 28.32 1.63 6.78
C GLU A 165 27.09 2.56 6.90
N ASP A 166 26.45 2.56 8.06
CA ASP A 166 25.38 3.48 8.42
C ASP A 166 25.76 4.25 9.70
N ARG A 167 26.20 5.49 9.52
CA ARG A 167 26.60 6.38 10.63
C ARG A 167 25.43 6.92 11.41
N SER A 168 24.24 6.90 10.80
CA SER A 168 23.04 7.47 11.41
C SER A 168 22.31 6.50 12.33
N GLY A 169 22.55 5.18 12.19
CA GLY A 169 21.75 4.13 12.84
C GLY A 169 20.29 4.09 12.35
N GLN A 170 19.99 4.70 11.18
CA GLN A 170 18.63 4.78 10.63
C GLN A 170 18.34 3.73 9.56
N LEU A 171 19.35 2.99 9.10
CA LEU A 171 19.16 1.96 8.08
C LEU A 171 18.21 0.86 8.57
N GLY A 172 17.14 0.66 7.83
CA GLY A 172 16.08 -0.28 8.20
C GLY A 172 15.10 0.23 9.26
N ARG A 173 15.33 1.41 9.86
CA ARG A 173 14.44 2.03 10.85
C ARG A 173 13.36 2.90 10.16
N ASN A 174 12.43 3.39 10.97
CA ASN A 174 11.34 4.27 10.52
C ASN A 174 10.39 3.64 9.49
N LEU A 175 10.20 2.34 9.52
CA LEU A 175 9.22 1.70 8.66
C LEU A 175 7.82 2.23 8.99
N SER A 176 7.26 2.94 8.05
CA SER A 176 5.86 3.33 7.98
C SER A 176 5.18 2.46 6.93
N ILE A 177 3.97 2.02 7.19
CA ILE A 177 3.24 1.13 6.28
C ILE A 177 1.95 1.73 5.74
N GLN A 178 1.50 2.87 6.28
CA GLN A 178 0.18 3.43 5.96
C GLN A 178 -0.90 2.35 6.06
N PRO A 179 -1.23 1.88 7.28
CA PRO A 179 -2.14 0.76 7.45
C PRO A 179 -3.53 1.10 6.96
N PHE A 180 -4.19 0.13 6.33
CA PHE A 180 -5.61 0.26 6.03
C PHE A 180 -6.39 -0.95 6.50
N THR A 181 -7.65 -0.71 6.81
CA THR A 181 -8.65 -1.72 7.12
C THR A 181 -9.70 -1.74 6.03
N GLN A 182 -10.20 -2.92 5.67
CA GLN A 182 -11.32 -3.04 4.74
C GLN A 182 -12.59 -3.42 5.48
N VAL A 183 -13.62 -2.61 5.30
CA VAL A 183 -14.98 -2.88 5.78
C VAL A 183 -15.81 -3.36 4.59
N LEU A 184 -16.57 -4.45 4.79
CA LEU A 184 -17.49 -4.97 3.77
C LEU A 184 -18.92 -4.67 4.17
N GLY A 185 -19.71 -4.20 3.21
CA GLY A 185 -21.16 -4.01 3.36
C GLY A 185 -21.92 -4.98 2.49
N LYS A 186 -22.99 -5.61 3.04
CA LYS A 186 -23.94 -6.41 2.27
C LYS A 186 -25.20 -5.60 2.03
N PHE A 187 -25.67 -5.61 0.77
CA PHE A 187 -26.82 -4.83 0.30
C PHE A 187 -27.92 -5.76 -0.24
N LYS A 188 -29.16 -5.24 -0.35
CA LYS A 188 -30.31 -5.99 -0.91
C LYS A 188 -30.18 -6.20 -2.41
N GLU A 189 -29.75 -5.17 -3.14
CA GLU A 189 -29.57 -5.19 -4.57
C GLU A 189 -28.18 -5.71 -4.95
N PRO A 190 -28.05 -6.39 -6.11
CA PRO A 190 -26.76 -6.83 -6.61
C PRO A 190 -25.93 -5.63 -7.09
N LEU A 191 -24.71 -5.52 -6.60
CA LEU A 191 -23.78 -4.43 -6.91
C LEU A 191 -22.72 -4.84 -7.93
N TYR A 192 -22.52 -6.15 -8.12
CA TYR A 192 -21.47 -6.69 -8.98
C TYR A 192 -20.10 -6.07 -8.72
N GLY A 193 -19.68 -6.06 -7.45
CA GLY A 193 -18.48 -5.40 -6.94
C GLY A 193 -17.16 -5.86 -7.54
N PHE A 194 -17.19 -6.83 -8.43
CA PHE A 194 -16.10 -7.32 -9.27
C PHE A 194 -16.03 -6.66 -10.64
N ARG A 195 -16.80 -5.59 -10.89
CA ARG A 195 -16.82 -4.82 -12.15
C ARG A 195 -16.64 -3.35 -11.86
N GLY A 196 -15.97 -2.65 -12.76
CA GLY A 196 -15.77 -1.22 -12.68
C GLY A 196 -14.37 -0.83 -12.26
N ALA A 197 -14.20 0.42 -11.86
CA ALA A 197 -12.93 0.95 -11.35
C ALA A 197 -12.67 0.44 -9.93
N LEU A 198 -11.43 0.03 -9.63
CA LEU A 198 -11.01 -0.45 -8.30
C LEU A 198 -11.33 0.56 -7.20
N VAL A 199 -11.00 1.83 -7.46
CA VAL A 199 -11.29 2.95 -6.55
C VAL A 199 -12.12 3.97 -7.33
N GLY A 200 -13.38 4.11 -6.99
CA GLY A 200 -14.30 5.06 -7.65
C GLY A 200 -14.23 6.45 -7.04
N VAL A 201 -14.34 6.54 -5.71
CA VAL A 201 -14.39 7.79 -4.96
C VAL A 201 -13.53 7.73 -3.69
N GLN A 202 -13.17 8.91 -3.18
CA GLN A 202 -12.49 9.08 -1.91
C GLN A 202 -13.20 10.10 -1.03
N VAL A 203 -13.08 9.92 0.29
CA VAL A 203 -13.53 10.82 1.35
C VAL A 203 -12.29 11.23 2.12
N ASP A 204 -11.81 12.44 1.89
CA ASP A 204 -10.55 12.97 2.44
C ASP A 204 -10.76 14.08 3.48
N GLU A 205 -11.99 14.34 3.86
CA GLU A 205 -12.38 15.32 4.88
C GLU A 205 -11.64 15.10 6.20
N PHE A 206 -11.41 13.84 6.57
CA PHE A 206 -10.80 13.43 7.84
C PHE A 206 -9.27 13.30 7.78
N THR A 207 -8.65 13.55 6.63
CA THR A 207 -7.22 13.28 6.44
C THR A 207 -6.34 14.16 7.32
N ARG A 208 -6.70 15.44 7.46
CA ARG A 208 -5.91 16.42 8.25
C ARG A 208 -6.33 16.50 9.71
N THR A 209 -7.58 16.24 10.02
CA THR A 209 -8.14 16.35 11.38
C THR A 209 -7.98 15.07 12.19
N ASP A 210 -8.22 13.92 11.56
CA ASP A 210 -8.32 12.63 12.20
C ASP A 210 -7.27 11.61 11.72
N GLY A 211 -6.45 11.99 10.74
CA GLY A 211 -5.34 11.18 10.24
C GLY A 211 -5.76 9.95 9.43
N PHE A 212 -6.93 9.97 8.76
CA PHE A 212 -7.34 8.88 7.88
C PHE A 212 -8.11 9.36 6.64
N THR A 213 -8.07 8.54 5.58
CA THR A 213 -8.78 8.75 4.32
C THR A 213 -9.54 7.48 3.96
N ILE A 214 -10.77 7.62 3.47
CA ILE A 214 -11.60 6.49 3.06
C ILE A 214 -11.70 6.45 1.54
N PHE A 215 -11.51 5.26 0.97
CA PHE A 215 -11.66 5.00 -0.46
C PHE A 215 -12.73 3.93 -0.69
N SER A 216 -13.61 4.15 -1.67
CA SER A 216 -14.43 3.06 -2.16
C SER A 216 -13.54 1.98 -2.77
N GLY A 217 -13.89 0.73 -2.56
CA GLY A 217 -13.17 -0.42 -3.10
C GLY A 217 -14.06 -1.34 -3.90
N LEU A 218 -13.45 -2.30 -4.58
CA LEU A 218 -14.17 -3.43 -5.16
C LEU A 218 -14.31 -4.55 -4.11
N ALA A 219 -15.28 -5.42 -4.33
CA ALA A 219 -15.41 -6.69 -3.63
C ALA A 219 -15.07 -7.82 -4.61
N GLU A 220 -13.82 -7.85 -5.05
CA GLU A 220 -13.31 -8.90 -5.95
C GLU A 220 -13.24 -10.23 -5.18
N PRO A 221 -13.67 -11.37 -5.77
CA PRO A 221 -13.64 -12.66 -5.09
C PRO A 221 -12.25 -13.03 -4.57
N GLU A 222 -11.21 -12.80 -5.37
CA GLU A 222 -9.82 -13.04 -5.02
C GLU A 222 -9.32 -12.17 -3.87
N SER A 223 -9.73 -10.91 -3.83
CA SER A 223 -9.39 -10.00 -2.71
C SER A 223 -10.05 -10.45 -1.41
N LEU A 224 -11.30 -10.88 -1.49
CA LEU A 224 -12.02 -11.42 -0.34
C LEU A 224 -11.37 -12.71 0.19
N LEU A 225 -10.92 -13.58 -0.72
CA LEU A 225 -10.16 -14.80 -0.37
C LEU A 225 -8.83 -14.46 0.32
N ALA A 226 -8.05 -13.55 -0.27
CA ALA A 226 -6.73 -13.17 0.23
C ALA A 226 -6.78 -12.51 1.61
N GLN A 227 -7.87 -11.83 1.94
CA GLN A 227 -8.04 -11.16 3.23
C GLN A 227 -8.47 -12.09 4.38
N GLY A 228 -8.68 -13.37 4.08
CA GLY A 228 -9.02 -14.36 5.10
C GLY A 228 -10.38 -14.16 5.77
N ASP A 229 -11.27 -13.38 5.14
CA ASP A 229 -12.64 -13.15 5.63
C ASP A 229 -13.55 -14.35 5.47
N MET A 230 -13.02 -15.41 4.90
CA MET A 230 -13.79 -16.53 4.45
C MET A 230 -13.93 -17.59 5.54
N LYS A 231 -15.16 -17.80 5.93
CA LYS A 231 -15.53 -18.97 6.70
C LYS A 231 -15.25 -20.23 5.88
N ALA A 232 -14.87 -21.31 6.52
CA ALA A 232 -14.63 -22.59 5.83
C ALA A 232 -15.95 -23.31 5.51
N GLY A 233 -15.89 -24.23 4.55
CA GLY A 233 -16.99 -25.15 4.25
C GLY A 233 -18.26 -24.46 3.71
N LYS A 234 -19.43 -24.85 4.23
CA LYS A 234 -20.72 -24.33 3.75
C LYS A 234 -20.85 -22.83 3.85
N ALA A 235 -20.35 -22.21 4.92
CA ALA A 235 -20.42 -20.76 5.10
C ALA A 235 -19.64 -20.01 4.03
N HIS A 236 -18.49 -20.54 3.58
CA HIS A 236 -17.74 -20.02 2.43
C HIS A 236 -18.56 -20.10 1.14
N ILE A 237 -19.17 -21.26 0.86
CA ILE A 237 -20.00 -21.45 -0.34
C ILE A 237 -21.18 -20.48 -0.34
N ASP A 238 -21.85 -20.31 0.80
CA ASP A 238 -23.00 -19.42 0.92
C ASP A 238 -22.59 -17.95 0.75
N PHE A 239 -21.42 -17.56 1.25
CA PHE A 239 -20.85 -16.24 1.02
C PHE A 239 -20.58 -16.02 -0.48
N MET A 240 -19.84 -16.95 -1.11
CA MET A 240 -19.46 -16.83 -2.53
C MET A 240 -20.66 -16.83 -3.48
N LYS A 241 -21.74 -17.54 -3.17
CA LYS A 241 -23.00 -17.44 -3.94
C LYS A 241 -23.62 -16.05 -3.90
N ASN A 242 -23.33 -15.28 -2.86
CA ASN A 242 -23.90 -13.96 -2.60
C ASN A 242 -22.91 -12.82 -2.83
N TYR A 243 -21.67 -13.07 -3.29
CA TYR A 243 -20.61 -12.05 -3.35
C TYR A 243 -21.00 -10.83 -4.20
N LYS A 244 -21.91 -10.98 -5.18
CA LYS A 244 -22.43 -9.87 -5.98
C LYS A 244 -23.20 -8.80 -5.20
N TYR A 245 -23.59 -9.08 -3.95
CA TYR A 245 -24.29 -8.15 -3.07
C TYR A 245 -23.36 -7.40 -2.13
N TYR A 246 -22.05 -7.62 -2.22
CA TYR A 246 -21.08 -7.00 -1.33
C TYR A 246 -20.39 -5.80 -2.00
N ALA A 247 -20.10 -4.78 -1.19
CA ALA A 247 -19.21 -3.67 -1.52
C ALA A 247 -18.09 -3.60 -0.48
N GLY A 248 -16.92 -3.19 -0.92
CA GLY A 248 -15.77 -2.91 -0.06
C GLY A 248 -15.53 -1.42 0.09
N VAL A 249 -15.03 -1.02 1.25
CA VAL A 249 -14.48 0.30 1.49
C VAL A 249 -13.19 0.16 2.29
N ASN A 250 -12.16 0.87 1.87
CA ASN A 250 -10.84 0.84 2.48
C ASN A 250 -10.61 2.13 3.29
N ALA A 251 -10.31 1.99 4.57
CA ALA A 251 -10.01 3.09 5.46
C ALA A 251 -8.50 3.10 5.74
N PHE A 252 -7.78 4.05 5.15
CA PHE A 252 -6.34 4.24 5.31
C PHE A 252 -6.07 5.17 6.47
N SER A 253 -5.23 4.75 7.40
CA SER A 253 -4.80 5.55 8.54
C SER A 253 -3.33 5.94 8.42
N THR A 254 -2.96 7.08 8.98
CA THR A 254 -1.57 7.48 9.13
C THR A 254 -0.91 6.68 10.24
N ASP A 255 0.40 6.46 10.13
CA ASP A 255 1.24 5.92 11.18
C ASP A 255 2.50 6.79 11.39
N GLN A 256 3.22 6.57 12.49
CA GLN A 256 4.37 7.38 12.89
C GLN A 256 5.72 6.82 12.44
N GLY A 257 5.72 5.76 11.62
CA GLY A 257 6.95 5.19 11.08
C GLY A 257 7.91 4.65 12.14
N ARG A 258 7.44 3.84 13.08
CA ARG A 258 8.26 3.27 14.17
C ARG A 258 8.65 1.82 13.96
N GLY A 259 8.26 1.25 12.84
CA GLY A 259 8.67 -0.10 12.47
C GLY A 259 10.13 -0.18 12.05
N TYR A 260 10.59 -1.40 11.85
CA TYR A 260 11.94 -1.64 11.33
C TYR A 260 12.02 -2.89 10.46
N VAL A 261 13.07 -2.93 9.65
CA VAL A 261 13.47 -4.08 8.83
C VAL A 261 14.91 -4.40 9.16
N GLU A 262 15.19 -5.66 9.48
CA GLU A 262 16.51 -6.09 9.92
C GLU A 262 16.88 -7.43 9.27
N TRP A 263 18.13 -7.55 8.90
CA TRP A 263 18.74 -8.79 8.46
C TRP A 263 19.70 -9.31 9.53
N SER A 264 19.60 -10.58 9.87
CA SER A 264 20.50 -11.28 10.80
C SER A 264 21.14 -12.47 10.09
N GLY A 265 22.44 -12.64 10.25
CA GLY A 265 23.21 -13.71 9.62
C GLY A 265 24.14 -13.21 8.51
N ASP A 266 24.68 -14.16 7.72
CA ASP A 266 25.50 -13.80 6.55
C ASP A 266 24.63 -13.41 5.34
N ALA A 267 25.25 -12.95 4.26
CA ALA A 267 24.54 -12.44 3.10
C ALA A 267 23.67 -13.49 2.40
N TYR A 268 24.00 -14.77 2.53
CA TYR A 268 23.36 -15.87 1.81
C TYR A 268 22.47 -16.74 2.70
N SER A 269 22.76 -16.81 3.99
CA SER A 269 22.04 -17.63 4.97
C SER A 269 21.73 -16.79 6.21
N GLY A 270 20.64 -16.07 6.15
CA GLY A 270 20.19 -15.24 7.25
C GLY A 270 18.67 -15.10 7.23
N ASP A 271 18.17 -14.47 8.27
CA ASP A 271 16.75 -14.23 8.46
C ASP A 271 16.43 -12.75 8.38
N LYS A 272 15.31 -12.45 7.74
CA LYS A 272 14.74 -11.09 7.72
C LYS A 272 13.71 -10.95 8.82
N THR A 273 13.81 -9.88 9.58
CA THR A 273 12.78 -9.45 10.51
C THR A 273 12.10 -8.19 9.98
N ILE A 274 10.78 -8.22 9.90
CA ILE A 274 9.96 -7.05 9.59
C ILE A 274 9.07 -6.83 10.80
N HIS A 275 9.23 -5.70 11.47
CA HIS A 275 8.48 -5.37 12.65
C HIS A 275 7.69 -4.07 12.46
N TRP A 276 6.40 -4.15 12.68
CA TRP A 276 5.52 -2.99 12.75
C TRP A 276 4.36 -3.31 13.69
N ASN A 277 4.08 -2.40 14.61
CA ASN A 277 2.91 -2.47 15.49
C ASN A 277 2.36 -1.06 15.68
N PRO A 278 1.04 -0.86 15.64
CA PRO A 278 0.45 0.42 15.94
C PRO A 278 0.66 0.76 17.43
N ASN A 279 0.75 2.03 17.76
CA ASN A 279 0.55 2.49 19.12
C ASN A 279 -0.95 2.63 19.44
N ARG A 280 -1.27 3.08 20.66
CA ARG A 280 -2.66 3.26 21.06
C ARG A 280 -3.40 4.31 20.22
N GLU A 281 -2.74 5.39 19.84
CA GLU A 281 -3.31 6.45 19.02
C GLU A 281 -3.60 5.95 17.59
N GLU A 282 -2.61 5.34 16.95
CA GLU A 282 -2.75 4.73 15.62
C GLU A 282 -3.84 3.66 15.59
N PHE A 283 -3.90 2.82 16.62
CA PHE A 283 -4.97 1.82 16.76
C PHE A 283 -6.34 2.48 16.90
N ASN A 284 -6.47 3.54 17.69
CA ASN A 284 -7.71 4.27 17.83
C ASN A 284 -8.13 4.94 16.51
N ASN A 285 -7.18 5.47 15.74
CA ASN A 285 -7.45 6.04 14.40
C ASN A 285 -7.93 4.96 13.42
N MET A 286 -7.32 3.77 13.44
CA MET A 286 -7.78 2.61 12.65
C MET A 286 -9.19 2.19 13.06
N LYS A 287 -9.48 2.17 14.37
CA LYS A 287 -10.80 1.85 14.90
C LYS A 287 -11.85 2.88 14.48
N ALA A 288 -11.53 4.17 14.62
CA ALA A 288 -12.40 5.27 14.23
C ALA A 288 -12.68 5.27 12.71
N SER A 289 -11.65 5.06 11.88
CA SER A 289 -11.80 5.00 10.43
C SER A 289 -12.67 3.82 9.97
N ALA A 290 -12.50 2.64 10.58
CA ALA A 290 -13.33 1.47 10.30
C ALA A 290 -14.77 1.67 10.77
N ALA A 291 -14.97 2.32 11.93
CA ALA A 291 -16.29 2.68 12.43
C ALA A 291 -17.02 3.65 11.49
N LEU A 292 -16.32 4.67 11.01
CA LEU A 292 -16.88 5.64 10.07
C LEU A 292 -17.24 4.98 8.73
N ALA A 293 -16.36 4.12 8.21
CA ALA A 293 -16.63 3.34 7.00
C ALA A 293 -17.90 2.48 7.14
N ALA A 294 -18.09 1.83 8.29
CA ALA A 294 -19.30 1.07 8.59
C ALA A 294 -20.57 1.96 8.64
N ARG A 295 -20.49 3.12 9.27
CA ARG A 295 -21.60 4.10 9.33
C ARG A 295 -21.97 4.63 7.94
N ILE A 296 -20.98 4.90 7.08
CA ILE A 296 -21.20 5.29 5.68
C ILE A 296 -21.96 4.18 4.94
N PHE A 297 -21.59 2.92 5.12
CA PHE A 297 -22.31 1.81 4.48
C PHE A 297 -23.73 1.63 5.00
N PHE A 298 -23.96 1.70 6.29
CA PHE A 298 -25.33 1.66 6.82
C PHE A 298 -26.18 2.82 6.26
N SER A 299 -25.63 4.03 6.24
CA SER A 299 -26.31 5.19 5.64
C SER A 299 -26.54 5.01 4.14
N GLY A 300 -25.65 4.30 3.44
CA GLY A 300 -25.78 3.90 2.04
C GLY A 300 -26.75 2.74 1.79
N GLY A 301 -27.36 2.18 2.86
CA GLY A 301 -28.40 1.14 2.79
C GLY A 301 -27.89 -0.29 2.94
N ALA A 302 -26.71 -0.50 3.54
CA ALA A 302 -26.26 -1.85 3.88
C ALA A 302 -27.18 -2.50 4.93
N GLU A 303 -27.49 -3.78 4.72
CA GLU A 303 -28.24 -4.62 5.67
C GLU A 303 -27.33 -5.15 6.77
N LYS A 304 -26.06 -5.37 6.43
CA LYS A 304 -25.01 -5.87 7.33
C LYS A 304 -23.68 -5.26 6.94
N VAL A 305 -22.82 -5.11 7.95
CA VAL A 305 -21.43 -4.70 7.79
C VAL A 305 -20.54 -5.74 8.47
N TYR A 306 -19.43 -6.06 7.84
CA TYR A 306 -18.40 -6.95 8.35
C TYR A 306 -17.17 -6.13 8.71
N MET A 307 -16.86 -6.14 10.02
CA MET A 307 -15.73 -5.38 10.54
C MET A 307 -14.40 -6.11 10.27
N PRO A 308 -13.30 -5.39 10.04
CA PRO A 308 -12.00 -5.97 9.66
C PRO A 308 -11.28 -6.60 10.87
N THR A 309 -11.89 -7.58 11.49
CA THR A 309 -11.35 -8.29 12.66
C THR A 309 -11.04 -9.74 12.31
N PHE A 310 -10.11 -10.36 13.03
CA PHE A 310 -9.84 -11.80 12.88
C PHE A 310 -11.03 -12.67 13.30
N GLN A 311 -11.98 -12.11 14.03
CA GLN A 311 -13.21 -12.79 14.47
C GLN A 311 -14.36 -12.62 13.47
N ASN A 312 -14.16 -11.88 12.37
CA ASN A 312 -15.19 -11.58 11.37
C ASN A 312 -16.50 -11.08 12.01
N LEU A 313 -16.40 -10.02 12.80
CA LEU A 313 -17.56 -9.47 13.51
C LEU A 313 -18.59 -8.95 12.52
N GLU A 314 -19.76 -9.59 12.51
CA GLU A 314 -20.92 -9.14 11.75
C GLU A 314 -21.72 -8.14 12.57
N VAL A 315 -22.12 -7.03 11.94
CA VAL A 315 -22.93 -5.98 12.53
C VAL A 315 -24.14 -5.76 11.62
N ASP A 316 -25.34 -5.77 12.19
CA ASP A 316 -26.61 -5.65 11.45
C ASP A 316 -27.31 -4.29 11.65
N SER A 317 -26.76 -3.43 12.48
CA SER A 317 -27.32 -2.10 12.76
C SER A 317 -26.26 -1.13 13.27
N VAL A 318 -26.51 0.16 13.11
CA VAL A 318 -25.64 1.20 13.68
C VAL A 318 -25.59 1.11 15.22
N PHE A 319 -26.67 0.66 15.87
CA PHE A 319 -26.71 0.50 17.33
C PHE A 319 -25.79 -0.63 17.80
N ALA A 320 -25.75 -1.75 17.07
CA ALA A 320 -24.88 -2.87 17.39
C ALA A 320 -23.40 -2.58 17.06
N LEU A 321 -23.12 -1.54 16.25
CA LEU A 321 -21.76 -1.18 15.86
C LEU A 321 -20.93 -0.74 17.06
N ASP A 322 -21.48 0.12 17.92
CA ASP A 322 -20.76 0.63 19.08
C ASP A 322 -20.45 -0.49 20.09
N GLU A 323 -21.41 -1.36 20.38
CA GLU A 323 -21.19 -2.55 21.22
C GLU A 323 -20.14 -3.51 20.63
N THR A 324 -20.08 -3.59 19.29
CA THR A 324 -19.10 -4.43 18.60
C THR A 324 -17.71 -3.82 18.69
N LEU A 325 -17.61 -2.51 18.52
CA LEU A 325 -16.36 -1.78 18.60
C LEU A 325 -15.77 -1.78 20.03
N ASP A 326 -16.61 -1.79 21.06
CA ASP A 326 -16.17 -1.89 22.46
C ASP A 326 -15.48 -3.23 22.77
N LYS A 327 -15.75 -4.28 22.00
CA LYS A 327 -15.06 -5.56 22.09
C LYS A 327 -13.68 -5.56 21.42
N VAL A 328 -13.41 -4.57 20.57
CA VAL A 328 -12.13 -4.39 19.89
C VAL A 328 -11.26 -3.47 20.74
N ASP A 329 -10.25 -4.02 21.38
CA ASP A 329 -9.39 -3.31 22.33
C ASP A 329 -7.93 -3.24 21.85
N PHE A 330 -7.21 -2.25 22.34
CA PHE A 330 -5.77 -2.10 22.20
C PHE A 330 -5.05 -2.96 23.23
N GLY A 331 -4.21 -3.85 22.75
CA GLY A 331 -3.43 -4.77 23.57
C GLY A 331 -3.13 -6.03 22.77
N LEU A 332 -2.55 -7.03 23.39
CA LEU A 332 -2.22 -8.27 22.67
C LEU A 332 -3.45 -8.90 21.98
N LYS A 333 -4.59 -8.90 22.65
CA LYS A 333 -5.85 -9.39 22.08
C LYS A 333 -6.41 -8.41 21.03
N GLY A 334 -6.38 -7.12 21.28
CA GLY A 334 -6.84 -6.09 20.36
C GLY A 334 -6.02 -6.03 19.08
N MET A 335 -4.72 -6.14 19.16
CA MET A 335 -3.83 -6.20 17.98
C MET A 335 -4.15 -7.37 17.06
N TYR A 336 -4.55 -8.52 17.63
CA TYR A 336 -4.92 -9.69 16.84
C TYR A 336 -6.39 -9.67 16.37
N THR A 337 -7.23 -8.79 16.88
CA THR A 337 -8.62 -8.70 16.45
C THR A 337 -8.81 -7.80 15.23
N PHE A 338 -7.96 -6.78 15.02
CA PHE A 338 -7.97 -5.96 13.81
C PHE A 338 -7.02 -6.53 12.76
N ARG A 339 -7.50 -6.64 11.52
CA ARG A 339 -6.67 -6.95 10.36
C ARG A 339 -6.34 -5.64 9.65
N ALA A 340 -5.04 -5.36 9.55
CA ALA A 340 -4.52 -4.25 8.79
C ALA A 340 -3.71 -4.77 7.61
N ASN A 341 -3.86 -4.12 6.48
CA ASN A 341 -3.08 -4.36 5.27
C ASN A 341 -2.28 -3.11 4.93
N SER A 342 -1.31 -3.25 4.03
CA SER A 342 -0.53 -2.11 3.52
C SER A 342 -0.16 -2.34 2.07
N PHE A 343 -0.20 -1.26 1.28
CA PHE A 343 0.33 -1.23 -0.08
C PHE A 343 1.50 -0.25 -0.23
N SER A 344 1.85 0.50 0.82
CA SER A 344 2.74 1.66 0.73
C SER A 344 3.82 1.69 1.82
N PRO A 345 4.60 0.61 2.04
CA PRO A 345 5.70 0.65 3.00
C PRO A 345 6.77 1.66 2.54
N HIS A 346 7.28 2.48 3.49
CA HIS A 346 8.29 3.50 3.22
C HIS A 346 9.11 3.83 4.47
N GLY A 347 10.12 4.71 4.35
CA GLY A 347 10.86 5.31 5.47
C GLY A 347 12.16 4.63 5.86
N THR A 348 12.43 3.40 5.45
CA THR A 348 13.53 2.56 5.95
C THR A 348 14.94 2.93 5.46
N CYS A 349 15.05 3.81 4.47
CA CYS A 349 16.28 4.43 4.04
C CYS A 349 16.08 5.94 4.09
N ARG A 350 15.92 6.49 5.30
CA ARG A 350 15.61 7.91 5.52
C ARG A 350 16.57 8.81 4.75
N MET A 351 16.03 9.74 3.99
CA MET A 351 16.76 10.79 3.30
C MET A 351 16.83 12.05 4.15
N GLY A 352 17.94 12.77 4.13
CA GLY A 352 18.12 14.02 4.85
C GLY A 352 19.48 14.63 4.60
N ALA A 353 19.65 15.91 4.97
CA ALA A 353 20.90 16.64 4.78
C ALA A 353 22.00 16.31 5.83
N ASP A 354 21.60 15.71 6.96
CA ASP A 354 22.53 15.36 8.05
C ASP A 354 22.88 13.86 8.00
N PRO A 355 24.15 13.48 7.73
CA PRO A 355 24.59 12.08 7.66
C PRO A 355 24.50 11.33 8.98
N TYR A 356 24.31 12.02 10.10
CA TYR A 356 24.12 11.40 11.42
C TYR A 356 22.64 11.16 11.75
N GLN A 357 21.71 11.61 10.88
CA GLN A 357 20.28 11.44 11.06
C GLN A 357 19.61 10.78 9.84
N ALA A 358 20.35 10.56 8.76
CA ALA A 358 19.85 10.02 7.52
C ALA A 358 20.82 9.02 6.89
N VAL A 359 20.25 8.05 6.17
CA VAL A 359 20.99 7.02 5.41
C VAL A 359 21.39 7.55 4.03
N VAL A 360 20.53 8.40 3.46
CA VAL A 360 20.61 8.87 2.06
C VAL A 360 20.63 10.39 2.04
N ALA A 361 21.57 10.95 1.31
CA ALA A 361 21.71 12.39 1.08
C ALA A 361 20.54 12.93 0.20
N PRO A 362 20.30 14.26 0.20
CA PRO A 362 19.28 14.88 -0.66
C PRO A 362 19.45 14.62 -2.17
N THR A 363 20.63 14.17 -2.59
CA THR A 363 20.95 13.77 -3.97
C THR A 363 20.53 12.34 -4.32
N GLY A 364 20.06 11.55 -3.32
CA GLY A 364 19.79 10.11 -3.47
C GLY A 364 21.01 9.21 -3.25
N GLN A 365 22.18 9.78 -2.98
CA GLN A 365 23.41 9.03 -2.72
C GLN A 365 23.45 8.55 -1.26
N VAL A 366 23.89 7.32 -1.06
CA VAL A 366 24.16 6.79 0.28
C VAL A 366 25.38 7.51 0.87
N TYR A 367 25.31 7.89 2.15
CA TYR A 367 26.40 8.59 2.84
C TYR A 367 27.65 7.73 3.05
#